data_c0578f3e99559770cad90fe4f69c9af8
#
_entry.id   c0578f3e99559770cad90fe4f69c9af8
#
_cell.length_a   1.000
_cell.length_b   1.000
_cell.length_c   1.000
_cell.angle_alpha   90.00
_cell.angle_beta   90.00
_cell.angle_gamma   90.00
#
_symmetry.space_group_name_H-M   'P 1'
#
loop_
_entity.id
_entity.type
_entity.pdbx_description
1 polymer ?
#
loop_
_entity_poly.entity_id
_entity_poly.type
_entity_poly.pdbx_seq_one_letter_code
_entity_poly.pdbx_strand_id
1 'polypeptide(L)'
;MNETRLCTIEQIEQFLNGCTQIEFTKSGDDSERYEHISRVLKRFDYPRQGKREKGVLLKYLQVTSGYSRAQVTRLVTQWFTNRLAAVPLSKRYRAPAAPFARKYTAIDIALLVEMDKANEDVCGPAIAHLLQRAYSVYGDTRYERLSTLSVSHLYNLRKSTGYK
;
A
#
# COMPACT_ATOMS: atom_id res chain seq x y z
N MET A 1 -12.84 10.24 21.38
CA MET A 1 -13.80 9.13 21.49
C MET A 1 -13.94 8.74 22.96
N ASN A 2 -15.13 8.80 23.52
CA ASN A 2 -15.32 8.54 24.95
C ASN A 2 -15.60 7.04 25.18
N GLU A 3 -14.54 6.22 25.17
CA GLU A 3 -14.56 4.75 25.33
C GLU A 3 -14.71 4.29 26.78
N THR A 4 -14.82 5.22 27.73
CA THR A 4 -14.80 4.92 29.16
C THR A 4 -15.96 4.03 29.62
N ARG A 5 -17.02 3.91 28.81
CA ARG A 5 -18.22 3.12 29.13
C ARG A 5 -18.14 1.63 28.70
N LEU A 6 -17.21 1.24 27.87
CA LEU A 6 -17.08 -0.15 27.41
C LEU A 6 -16.03 -0.88 28.26
N CYS A 7 -16.47 -1.59 29.31
CA CYS A 7 -15.59 -2.27 30.27
C CYS A 7 -15.59 -3.79 30.10
N THR A 8 -16.63 -4.38 29.48
CA THR A 8 -16.74 -5.84 29.31
C THR A 8 -16.91 -6.23 27.83
N ILE A 9 -16.66 -7.50 27.54
CA ILE A 9 -16.79 -8.05 26.18
C ILE A 9 -18.25 -8.11 25.77
N GLU A 10 -19.16 -8.39 26.68
CA GLU A 10 -20.61 -8.39 26.45
C GLU A 10 -21.10 -6.98 26.03
N GLN A 11 -20.55 -5.94 26.63
CA GLN A 11 -20.85 -4.56 26.22
C GLN A 11 -20.33 -4.25 24.81
N ILE A 12 -19.20 -4.80 24.43
CA ILE A 12 -18.69 -4.70 23.05
C ILE A 12 -19.59 -5.48 22.09
N GLU A 13 -20.06 -6.67 22.45
CA GLU A 13 -21.02 -7.42 21.62
C GLU A 13 -22.32 -6.66 21.44
N GLN A 14 -22.87 -6.09 22.50
CA GLN A 14 -24.08 -5.25 22.45
C GLN A 14 -23.86 -4.03 21.57
N PHE A 15 -22.72 -3.37 21.70
CA PHE A 15 -22.31 -2.26 20.85
C PHE A 15 -22.26 -2.65 19.37
N LEU A 16 -21.64 -3.77 19.03
CA LEU A 16 -21.53 -4.25 17.66
C LEU A 16 -22.89 -4.68 17.06
N ASN A 17 -23.84 -5.11 17.90
CA ASN A 17 -25.17 -5.53 17.48
C ASN A 17 -26.17 -4.37 17.44
N GLY A 18 -25.99 -3.33 18.25
CA GLY A 18 -26.92 -2.22 18.42
C GLY A 18 -26.54 -0.92 17.74
N CYS A 19 -25.29 -0.76 17.38
CA CYS A 19 -24.75 0.51 16.87
C CYS A 19 -24.65 0.58 15.35
N THR A 20 -25.71 0.32 14.64
CA THR A 20 -25.81 0.70 13.22
C THR A 20 -25.96 2.22 13.00
N GLN A 21 -26.13 3.01 14.07
CA GLN A 21 -26.38 4.46 13.98
C GLN A 21 -25.26 5.36 14.53
N ILE A 22 -24.18 4.83 15.06
CA ILE A 22 -23.04 5.67 15.50
C ILE A 22 -22.03 5.77 14.36
N GLU A 23 -22.01 6.89 13.69
CA GLU A 23 -20.96 7.27 12.77
C GLU A 23 -19.65 7.49 13.56
N PHE A 24 -18.75 6.54 13.46
CA PHE A 24 -17.38 6.74 13.95
C PHE A 24 -16.64 7.61 12.96
N THR A 25 -16.30 8.81 13.36
CA THR A 25 -15.33 9.62 12.64
C THR A 25 -13.99 8.91 12.74
N LYS A 26 -13.56 8.33 11.63
CA LYS A 26 -12.24 7.67 11.54
C LYS A 26 -11.19 8.72 11.85
N SER A 27 -10.35 8.49 12.86
CA SER A 27 -9.18 9.33 13.07
C SER A 27 -8.36 9.39 11.79
N GLY A 28 -7.99 10.58 11.37
CA GLY A 28 -7.20 10.80 10.14
C GLY A 28 -5.77 10.31 10.26
N ASP A 29 -5.23 10.24 11.48
CA ASP A 29 -3.85 9.88 11.74
C ASP A 29 -3.68 8.39 12.10
N ASP A 30 -2.72 7.73 11.43
CA ASP A 30 -2.35 6.35 11.70
C ASP A 30 -1.81 6.15 13.13
N SER A 31 -1.11 7.15 13.70
CA SER A 31 -0.56 7.09 15.06
C SER A 31 -1.66 6.97 16.11
N GLU A 32 -2.69 7.79 16.00
CA GLU A 32 -3.84 7.72 16.92
C GLU A 32 -4.58 6.38 16.83
N ARG A 33 -4.70 5.82 15.61
CA ARG A 33 -5.31 4.50 15.40
C ARG A 33 -4.48 3.39 16.03
N TYR A 34 -3.15 3.46 15.93
CA TYR A 34 -2.25 2.48 16.54
C TYR A 34 -2.29 2.56 18.09
N GLU A 35 -2.34 3.78 18.62
CA GLU A 35 -2.49 3.99 20.04
C GLU A 35 -3.84 3.46 20.56
N HIS A 36 -4.94 3.74 19.84
CA HIS A 36 -6.27 3.20 20.13
C HIS A 36 -6.25 1.66 20.16
N ILE A 37 -5.70 1.00 19.13
CA ILE A 37 -5.57 -0.45 19.06
C ILE A 37 -4.78 -0.98 20.26
N SER A 38 -3.64 -0.37 20.58
CA SER A 38 -2.79 -0.77 21.71
C SER A 38 -3.52 -0.65 23.04
N ARG A 39 -4.27 0.44 23.22
CA ARG A 39 -5.06 0.70 24.43
C ARG A 39 -6.17 -0.34 24.61
N VAL A 40 -6.91 -0.66 23.57
CA VAL A 40 -7.97 -1.67 23.59
C VAL A 40 -7.40 -3.06 23.90
N LEU A 41 -6.34 -3.48 23.21
CA LEU A 41 -5.71 -4.78 23.44
C LEU A 41 -5.16 -4.95 24.86
N LYS A 42 -4.63 -3.87 25.42
CA LYS A 42 -4.14 -3.84 26.80
C LYS A 42 -5.29 -3.87 27.81
N ARG A 43 -6.33 -3.04 27.58
CA ARG A 43 -7.48 -2.90 28.50
C ARG A 43 -8.24 -4.21 28.68
N PHE A 44 -8.46 -4.95 27.58
CA PHE A 44 -9.22 -6.20 27.60
C PHE A 44 -8.32 -7.44 27.79
N ASP A 45 -7.06 -7.27 28.16
CA ASP A 45 -6.09 -8.36 28.30
C ASP A 45 -6.21 -9.42 27.18
N TYR A 46 -6.16 -8.92 25.92
CA TYR A 46 -6.38 -9.72 24.73
C TYR A 46 -5.66 -11.09 24.72
N PRO A 47 -4.42 -11.23 25.26
CA PRO A 47 -3.73 -12.52 25.32
C PRO A 47 -4.51 -13.61 26.05
N ARG A 48 -5.15 -13.24 27.15
CA ARG A 48 -5.87 -14.17 28.05
C ARG A 48 -7.29 -14.49 27.57
N GLN A 49 -7.81 -13.76 26.58
CA GLN A 49 -9.15 -14.00 26.05
C GLN A 49 -9.25 -15.31 25.27
N GLY A 50 -10.43 -15.92 25.31
CA GLY A 50 -10.74 -17.09 24.50
C GLY A 50 -10.88 -16.77 22.99
N LYS A 51 -11.09 -17.79 22.18
CA LYS A 51 -11.18 -17.66 20.73
C LYS A 51 -12.37 -16.77 20.28
N ARG A 52 -13.52 -16.92 20.98
CA ARG A 52 -14.74 -16.15 20.69
C ARG A 52 -14.51 -14.69 21.03
N GLU A 53 -14.06 -14.39 22.22
CA GLU A 53 -13.80 -13.04 22.74
C GLU A 53 -12.76 -12.31 21.89
N LYS A 54 -11.69 -12.99 21.48
CA LYS A 54 -10.72 -12.46 20.51
C LYS A 54 -11.37 -12.07 19.19
N GLY A 55 -12.32 -12.89 18.70
CA GLY A 55 -13.08 -12.59 17.49
C GLY A 55 -13.90 -11.30 17.62
N VAL A 56 -14.58 -11.11 18.76
CA VAL A 56 -15.36 -9.91 19.08
C VAL A 56 -14.47 -8.67 19.12
N LEU A 57 -13.34 -8.75 19.83
CA LEU A 57 -12.37 -7.65 19.92
C LEU A 57 -11.78 -7.28 18.54
N LEU A 58 -11.45 -8.26 17.70
CA LEU A 58 -10.99 -7.98 16.33
C LEU A 58 -12.05 -7.28 15.50
N LYS A 59 -13.32 -7.69 15.59
CA LYS A 59 -14.43 -7.03 14.91
C LYS A 59 -14.64 -5.60 15.40
N TYR A 60 -14.56 -5.39 16.71
CA TYR A 60 -14.60 -4.07 17.33
C TYR A 60 -13.49 -3.15 16.80
N LEU A 61 -12.24 -3.65 16.78
CA LEU A 61 -11.11 -2.90 16.25
C LEU A 61 -11.25 -2.58 14.76
N GLN A 62 -11.86 -3.46 13.94
CA GLN A 62 -12.14 -3.17 12.54
C GLN A 62 -13.11 -2.00 12.40
N VAL A 63 -14.22 -2.02 13.17
CA VAL A 63 -15.25 -0.98 13.12
C VAL A 63 -14.66 0.36 13.59
N THR A 64 -13.96 0.37 14.73
CA THR A 64 -13.49 1.61 15.36
C THR A 64 -12.26 2.22 14.68
N SER A 65 -11.33 1.42 14.15
CA SER A 65 -10.16 1.93 13.45
C SER A 65 -10.40 2.15 11.96
N GLY A 66 -11.41 1.50 11.37
CA GLY A 66 -11.67 1.51 9.94
C GLY A 66 -10.65 0.72 9.11
N TYR A 67 -9.78 -0.05 9.74
CA TYR A 67 -8.84 -0.94 9.05
C TYR A 67 -9.51 -2.24 8.60
N SER A 68 -8.99 -2.83 7.53
CA SER A 68 -9.41 -4.16 7.10
C SER A 68 -9.04 -5.23 8.15
N ARG A 69 -9.75 -6.37 8.10
CA ARG A 69 -9.45 -7.52 8.98
C ARG A 69 -7.97 -7.93 8.90
N ALA A 70 -7.41 -7.99 7.70
CA ALA A 70 -6.02 -8.35 7.49
C ALA A 70 -5.05 -7.38 8.16
N GLN A 71 -5.35 -6.07 8.08
CA GLN A 71 -4.55 -5.03 8.72
C GLN A 71 -4.63 -5.11 10.24
N VAL A 72 -5.84 -5.26 10.81
CA VAL A 72 -6.02 -5.42 12.26
C VAL A 72 -5.27 -6.64 12.76
N THR A 73 -5.38 -7.80 12.09
CA THR A 73 -4.67 -9.03 12.47
C THR A 73 -3.15 -8.83 12.48
N ARG A 74 -2.59 -8.15 11.46
CA ARG A 74 -1.14 -7.83 11.44
C ARG A 74 -0.74 -6.93 12.60
N LEU A 75 -1.53 -5.91 12.91
CA LEU A 75 -1.25 -4.99 14.03
C LEU A 75 -1.33 -5.70 15.38
N VAL A 76 -2.29 -6.60 15.57
CA VAL A 76 -2.39 -7.43 16.79
C VAL A 76 -1.18 -8.34 16.92
N THR A 77 -0.74 -9.00 15.84
CA THR A 77 0.48 -9.83 15.85
C THR A 77 1.72 -8.98 16.17
N GLN A 78 1.83 -7.80 15.56
CA GLN A 78 2.92 -6.87 15.86
C GLN A 78 2.89 -6.41 17.31
N TRP A 79 1.72 -6.09 17.85
CA TRP A 79 1.56 -5.70 19.25
C TRP A 79 2.00 -6.82 20.20
N PHE A 80 1.66 -8.07 19.88
CA PHE A 80 2.09 -9.23 20.64
C PHE A 80 3.62 -9.37 20.70
N THR A 81 4.27 -9.22 19.54
CA THR A 81 5.74 -9.27 19.46
C THR A 81 6.38 -8.10 20.19
N ASN A 82 5.81 -6.90 20.06
CA ASN A 82 6.35 -5.68 20.66
C ASN A 82 6.12 -5.61 22.19
N ARG A 83 5.10 -6.30 22.71
CA ARG A 83 4.74 -6.28 24.13
C ARG A 83 5.91 -6.68 25.04
N LEU A 84 6.68 -7.69 24.64
CA LEU A 84 7.84 -8.17 25.40
C LEU A 84 8.97 -7.13 25.46
N ALA A 85 9.08 -6.31 24.42
CA ALA A 85 10.10 -5.27 24.30
C ALA A 85 9.61 -3.87 24.68
N ALA A 86 8.37 -3.74 25.18
CA ALA A 86 7.71 -2.46 25.51
C ALA A 86 7.73 -1.44 24.34
N VAL A 87 7.78 -1.90 23.09
CA VAL A 87 7.83 -1.04 21.90
C VAL A 87 6.41 -0.71 21.47
N PRO A 88 6.06 0.58 21.24
CA PRO A 88 4.74 0.97 20.75
C PRO A 88 4.48 0.46 19.34
N LEU A 89 3.19 0.33 18.99
CA LEU A 89 2.81 0.07 17.61
C LEU A 89 3.24 1.25 16.72
N SER A 90 3.92 0.95 15.63
CA SER A 90 4.35 1.96 14.65
C SER A 90 4.30 1.39 13.25
N LYS A 91 4.24 2.28 12.26
CA LYS A 91 4.31 1.91 10.85
C LYS A 91 5.69 1.33 10.55
N ARG A 92 5.75 0.04 10.23
CA ARG A 92 7.03 -0.64 9.91
C ARG A 92 7.51 -0.40 8.48
N TYR A 93 6.57 -0.07 7.57
CA TYR A 93 6.95 0.17 6.19
C TYR A 93 7.70 1.49 6.06
N ARG A 94 8.94 1.38 5.63
CA ARG A 94 9.74 2.50 5.12
C ARG A 94 10.03 2.22 3.66
N ALA A 95 9.88 3.23 2.83
CA ALA A 95 10.36 3.12 1.45
C ALA A 95 11.86 2.77 1.49
N PRO A 96 12.33 1.88 0.62
CA PRO A 96 13.75 1.56 0.56
C PRO A 96 14.58 2.83 0.33
N ALA A 97 15.66 2.98 1.08
CA ALA A 97 16.57 4.13 0.97
C ALA A 97 17.17 4.24 -0.45
N ALA A 98 17.39 3.09 -1.10
CA ALA A 98 17.78 3.00 -2.50
C ALA A 98 16.70 2.18 -3.25
N PRO A 99 15.76 2.82 -3.94
CA PRO A 99 14.83 2.10 -4.81
C PRO A 99 15.59 1.44 -5.95
N PHE A 100 15.00 0.40 -6.56
CA PHE A 100 15.60 -0.24 -7.74
C PHE A 100 15.96 0.81 -8.80
N ALA A 101 17.16 0.70 -9.33
CA ALA A 101 17.62 1.56 -10.43
C ALA A 101 16.61 1.50 -11.59
N ARG A 102 16.25 2.65 -12.11
CA ARG A 102 15.36 2.70 -13.27
C ARG A 102 16.07 2.11 -14.48
N LYS A 103 15.47 1.15 -15.15
CA LYS A 103 16.03 0.53 -16.36
C LYS A 103 16.18 1.57 -17.49
N TYR A 104 15.21 2.48 -17.60
CA TYR A 104 15.17 3.53 -18.63
C TYR A 104 15.42 4.90 -18.00
N THR A 105 16.33 5.64 -18.59
CA THR A 105 16.75 6.99 -18.18
C THR A 105 15.86 8.07 -18.81
N ALA A 106 16.04 9.32 -18.42
CA ALA A 106 15.38 10.46 -19.06
C ALA A 106 15.78 10.59 -20.54
N ILE A 107 17.00 10.23 -20.90
CA ILE A 107 17.48 10.22 -22.28
C ILE A 107 16.72 9.16 -23.09
N ASP A 108 16.56 7.96 -22.56
CA ASP A 108 15.80 6.90 -23.23
C ASP A 108 14.33 7.32 -23.46
N ILE A 109 13.73 8.05 -22.50
CA ILE A 109 12.35 8.56 -22.65
C ILE A 109 12.31 9.64 -23.75
N ALA A 110 13.28 10.53 -23.82
CA ALA A 110 13.34 11.55 -24.86
C ALA A 110 13.48 10.91 -26.27
N LEU A 111 14.31 9.88 -26.41
CA LEU A 111 14.43 9.11 -27.65
C LEU A 111 13.13 8.40 -28.02
N LEU A 112 12.37 7.89 -27.04
CA LEU A 112 11.05 7.31 -27.28
C LEU A 112 10.09 8.37 -27.79
N VAL A 113 10.08 9.57 -27.20
CA VAL A 113 9.24 10.70 -27.67
C VAL A 113 9.60 11.11 -29.09
N GLU A 114 10.89 11.16 -29.41
CA GLU A 114 11.37 11.46 -30.77
C GLU A 114 10.86 10.42 -31.78
N MET A 115 11.00 9.12 -31.44
CA MET A 115 10.53 8.03 -32.30
C MET A 115 8.99 8.07 -32.48
N ASP A 116 8.24 8.31 -31.41
CA ASP A 116 6.78 8.42 -31.48
C ASP A 116 6.33 9.57 -32.37
N LYS A 117 6.92 10.76 -32.21
CA LYS A 117 6.62 11.95 -33.03
C LYS A 117 6.98 11.74 -34.50
N ALA A 118 8.11 11.13 -34.78
CA ALA A 118 8.56 10.87 -36.16
C ALA A 118 7.64 9.87 -36.89
N ASN A 119 6.87 9.06 -36.15
CA ASN A 119 5.97 8.04 -36.69
C ASN A 119 4.49 8.32 -36.36
N GLU A 120 4.11 9.58 -36.11
CA GLU A 120 2.73 9.99 -35.86
C GLU A 120 2.01 9.20 -34.75
N ASP A 121 2.72 8.91 -33.67
CA ASP A 121 2.22 8.20 -32.49
C ASP A 121 1.53 6.85 -32.80
N VAL A 122 2.07 6.07 -33.71
CA VAL A 122 1.55 4.73 -34.05
C VAL A 122 1.47 3.81 -32.81
N CYS A 123 0.79 2.68 -32.97
CA CYS A 123 0.53 1.74 -31.87
C CYS A 123 1.80 1.23 -31.21
N GLY A 124 1.71 0.88 -29.91
CA GLY A 124 2.85 0.43 -29.11
C GLY A 124 3.66 -0.72 -29.70
N PRO A 125 3.05 -1.78 -30.27
CA PRO A 125 3.77 -2.85 -30.95
C PRO A 125 4.62 -2.37 -32.13
N ALA A 126 4.11 -1.44 -32.94
CA ALA A 126 4.84 -0.88 -34.08
C ALA A 126 6.06 -0.09 -33.61
N ILE A 127 5.90 0.79 -32.61
CA ILE A 127 7.03 1.53 -32.05
C ILE A 127 8.06 0.59 -31.42
N ALA A 128 7.65 -0.42 -30.66
CA ALA A 128 8.58 -1.40 -30.09
C ALA A 128 9.41 -2.09 -31.20
N HIS A 129 8.78 -2.41 -32.34
CA HIS A 129 9.48 -2.97 -33.49
C HIS A 129 10.44 -1.97 -34.14
N LEU A 130 10.02 -0.71 -34.30
CA LEU A 130 10.88 0.35 -34.84
C LEU A 130 12.11 0.60 -33.97
N LEU A 131 11.94 0.65 -32.64
CA LEU A 131 13.04 0.79 -31.69
C LEU A 131 14.02 -0.39 -31.78
N GLN A 132 13.50 -1.62 -31.90
CA GLN A 132 14.33 -2.79 -32.12
C GLN A 132 15.12 -2.70 -33.43
N ARG A 133 14.48 -2.30 -34.52
CA ARG A 133 15.13 -2.14 -35.82
C ARG A 133 16.18 -1.02 -35.83
N ALA A 134 15.92 0.10 -35.15
CA ALA A 134 16.87 1.20 -35.02
C ALA A 134 18.22 0.71 -34.48
N TYR A 135 18.20 -0.16 -33.48
CA TYR A 135 19.41 -0.77 -32.94
C TYR A 135 19.93 -1.91 -33.81
N SER A 136 19.09 -2.92 -34.13
CA SER A 136 19.56 -4.19 -34.71
C SER A 136 19.87 -4.10 -36.22
N VAL A 137 19.17 -3.21 -36.96
CA VAL A 137 19.36 -3.09 -38.43
C VAL A 137 20.15 -1.86 -38.79
N TYR A 138 19.85 -0.71 -38.15
CA TYR A 138 20.52 0.55 -38.47
C TYR A 138 21.77 0.82 -37.60
N GLY A 139 22.03 -0.02 -36.58
CA GLY A 139 23.22 0.09 -35.72
C GLY A 139 23.22 1.31 -34.79
N ASP A 140 22.07 1.95 -34.58
CA ASP A 140 21.99 3.13 -33.71
C ASP A 140 22.06 2.72 -32.25
N THR A 141 23.25 2.85 -31.65
CA THR A 141 23.51 2.46 -30.26
C THR A 141 22.73 3.24 -29.23
N ARG A 142 22.17 4.41 -29.57
CA ARG A 142 21.32 5.18 -28.65
C ARG A 142 20.06 4.40 -28.26
N TYR A 143 19.58 3.52 -29.13
CA TYR A 143 18.39 2.69 -28.92
C TYR A 143 18.66 1.33 -28.28
N GLU A 144 19.90 1.02 -27.88
CA GLU A 144 20.27 -0.27 -27.29
C GLU A 144 19.33 -0.71 -26.17
N ARG A 145 19.09 0.16 -25.16
CA ARG A 145 18.18 -0.16 -24.05
C ARG A 145 16.72 -0.25 -24.49
N LEU A 146 16.32 0.59 -25.41
CA LEU A 146 14.95 0.64 -25.93
C LEU A 146 14.65 -0.52 -26.89
N SER A 147 15.64 -1.15 -27.49
CA SER A 147 15.47 -2.30 -28.38
C SER A 147 14.80 -3.50 -27.72
N THR A 148 14.93 -3.61 -26.39
CA THR A 148 14.31 -4.68 -25.57
C THR A 148 13.09 -4.19 -24.79
N LEU A 149 12.50 -3.06 -25.18
CA LEU A 149 11.34 -2.48 -24.50
C LEU A 149 10.08 -3.31 -24.75
N SER A 150 9.45 -3.81 -23.71
CA SER A 150 8.16 -4.47 -23.84
C SER A 150 7.03 -3.46 -24.10
N VAL A 151 6.02 -3.87 -24.84
CA VAL A 151 4.85 -3.02 -25.18
C VAL A 151 4.16 -2.49 -23.92
N SER A 152 4.00 -3.32 -22.89
CA SER A 152 3.41 -2.88 -21.61
C SER A 152 4.24 -1.79 -20.93
N HIS A 153 5.56 -1.92 -20.96
CA HIS A 153 6.45 -0.91 -20.37
C HIS A 153 6.47 0.38 -21.21
N LEU A 154 6.40 0.26 -22.53
CA LEU A 154 6.25 1.40 -23.43
C LEU A 154 5.02 2.24 -23.07
N TYR A 155 3.87 1.63 -22.89
CA TYR A 155 2.67 2.35 -22.47
C TYR A 155 2.80 2.97 -21.05
N ASN A 156 3.56 2.36 -20.15
CA ASN A 156 3.87 2.95 -18.86
C ASN A 156 4.78 4.19 -19.00
N LEU A 157 5.77 4.14 -19.88
CA LEU A 157 6.64 5.28 -20.16
C LEU A 157 5.85 6.44 -20.80
N ARG A 158 4.97 6.18 -21.75
CA ARG A 158 4.08 7.20 -22.35
C ARG A 158 3.19 7.91 -21.32
N LYS A 159 2.86 7.28 -20.18
CA LYS A 159 2.09 7.88 -19.07
C LYS A 159 2.96 8.65 -18.08
N SER A 160 4.26 8.53 -18.16
CA SER A 160 5.19 9.17 -17.21
C SER A 160 5.27 10.68 -17.41
N THR A 161 5.63 11.39 -16.34
CA THR A 161 5.85 12.85 -16.41
C THR A 161 7.00 13.26 -17.33
N GLY A 162 7.98 12.40 -17.53
CA GLY A 162 9.11 12.68 -18.42
C GLY A 162 8.79 12.52 -19.92
N TYR A 163 7.62 11.95 -20.26
CA TYR A 163 7.15 11.80 -21.65
C TYR A 163 6.26 12.98 -22.08
N LYS A 164 5.53 13.59 -21.13
CA LYS A 164 4.63 14.74 -21.37
C LYS A 164 5.44 16.02 -21.53
#